data_50ffe8195d867631dd20c6609df69bde
#
_entry.id   50ffe8195d867631dd20c6609df69bde
#
_cell.length_a   1.000
_cell.length_b   1.000
_cell.length_c   1.000
_cell.angle_alpha   90.00
_cell.angle_beta   90.00
_cell.angle_gamma   90.00
#
_symmetry.space_group_name_H-M   'P 1'
#
loop_
_entity.id
_entity.type
_entity.pdbx_description
1 polymer ?
#
loop_
_entity_poly.entity_id
_entity_poly.type
_entity_poly.pdbx_seq_one_letter_code
_entity_poly.pdbx_strand_id
1 'polypeptide(L)'
;MYIIAGLGNPGEKYDNTRHNAGFLTIDALASKYNIDVREKAHKALIGKGVIEGQKVILAKPQTYMNVSGESIRALVDYYKIAQEELIIIFDDISLEPGQFRIRKKGSAGGHNGIKSIIAHLGTQEFTRIKVGVGEKPPKMDLADYVLGRFLKEEQDTMKQAFENAAGAAAAIVTQGADAAMNLYNGSKKKSEKKTEKPEEKKSEEKKAEEKTAEGKKPEVQTPGTGASSAS
;
A
#
# COMPACT_ATOMS: atom_id res chain seq x y z
N MET A 1 23.64 -9.15 -6.06
CA MET A 1 22.91 -8.52 -7.21
C MET A 1 21.44 -8.79 -7.03
N TYR A 2 20.59 -7.80 -7.17
CA TYR A 2 19.14 -7.98 -6.94
C TYR A 2 18.35 -8.11 -8.26
N ILE A 3 17.28 -8.92 -8.23
CA ILE A 3 16.21 -8.86 -9.23
C ILE A 3 14.99 -8.22 -8.60
N ILE A 4 14.49 -7.14 -9.21
CA ILE A 4 13.28 -6.45 -8.83
C ILE A 4 12.27 -6.66 -9.95
N ALA A 5 11.27 -7.51 -9.74
CA ALA A 5 10.27 -7.83 -10.74
C ALA A 5 8.90 -7.29 -10.32
N GLY A 6 8.32 -6.47 -11.19
CA GLY A 6 6.93 -6.04 -11.07
C GLY A 6 6.01 -6.97 -11.83
N LEU A 7 4.89 -7.37 -11.23
CA LEU A 7 3.90 -8.20 -11.90
C LEU A 7 2.88 -7.37 -12.65
N GLY A 8 2.38 -7.92 -13.75
CA GLY A 8 1.39 -7.33 -14.63
C GLY A 8 1.08 -8.23 -15.81
N ASN A 9 0.11 -7.83 -16.61
CA ASN A 9 -0.23 -8.48 -17.89
C ASN A 9 0.33 -7.63 -19.04
N PRO A 10 0.92 -8.23 -20.07
CA PRO A 10 1.40 -7.52 -21.25
C PRO A 10 0.25 -7.11 -22.17
N GLY A 11 0.44 -6.00 -22.88
CA GLY A 11 -0.46 -5.48 -23.91
C GLY A 11 -1.25 -4.25 -23.46
N GLU A 12 -1.50 -3.34 -24.41
CA GLU A 12 -2.12 -2.01 -24.22
C GLU A 12 -3.47 -2.04 -23.49
N LYS A 13 -4.25 -3.10 -23.65
CA LYS A 13 -5.55 -3.25 -22.97
C LYS A 13 -5.41 -3.34 -21.44
N TYR A 14 -4.23 -3.73 -20.93
CA TYR A 14 -3.95 -3.85 -19.50
C TYR A 14 -3.18 -2.65 -18.95
N ASP A 15 -2.81 -1.69 -19.81
CA ASP A 15 -2.11 -0.50 -19.36
C ASP A 15 -2.95 0.28 -18.33
N ASN A 16 -2.27 0.68 -17.24
CA ASN A 16 -2.87 1.41 -16.13
C ASN A 16 -4.02 0.66 -15.42
N THR A 17 -4.09 -0.67 -15.55
CA THR A 17 -5.00 -1.47 -14.71
C THR A 17 -4.42 -1.68 -13.33
N ARG A 18 -5.29 -2.00 -12.34
CA ARG A 18 -4.88 -2.29 -10.96
C ARG A 18 -3.91 -3.47 -10.91
N HIS A 19 -4.15 -4.50 -11.72
CA HIS A 19 -3.28 -5.69 -11.79
C HIS A 19 -1.88 -5.41 -12.37
N ASN A 20 -1.69 -4.25 -13.02
CA ASN A 20 -0.40 -3.80 -13.51
C ASN A 20 0.34 -2.87 -12.54
N ALA A 21 -0.09 -2.76 -11.28
CA ALA A 21 0.57 -1.94 -10.25
C ALA A 21 2.08 -2.29 -10.09
N GLY A 22 2.44 -3.56 -10.26
CA GLY A 22 3.84 -3.97 -10.28
C GLY A 22 4.61 -3.39 -11.46
N PHE A 23 4.07 -3.44 -12.68
CA PHE A 23 4.69 -2.84 -13.87
C PHE A 23 4.87 -1.33 -13.70
N LEU A 24 3.83 -0.64 -13.24
CA LEU A 24 3.86 0.81 -13.00
C LEU A 24 4.92 1.21 -11.96
N THR A 25 5.11 0.38 -10.93
CA THR A 25 6.18 0.60 -9.94
C THR A 25 7.58 0.39 -10.56
N ILE A 26 7.74 -0.62 -11.44
CA ILE A 26 9.02 -0.79 -12.17
C ILE A 26 9.28 0.41 -13.09
N ASP A 27 8.27 0.96 -13.76
CA ASP A 27 8.42 2.14 -14.60
C ASP A 27 8.83 3.36 -13.78
N ALA A 28 8.27 3.57 -12.59
CA ALA A 28 8.69 4.61 -11.65
C ALA A 28 10.15 4.42 -11.20
N LEU A 29 10.55 3.19 -10.88
CA LEU A 29 11.91 2.85 -10.48
C LEU A 29 12.91 3.06 -11.63
N ALA A 30 12.56 2.60 -12.83
CA ALA A 30 13.33 2.75 -14.05
C ALA A 30 13.57 4.23 -14.39
N SER A 31 12.52 5.05 -14.32
CA SER A 31 12.61 6.50 -14.52
C SER A 31 13.52 7.17 -13.49
N LYS A 32 13.37 6.82 -12.20
CA LYS A 32 14.14 7.40 -11.10
C LYS A 32 15.65 7.15 -11.23
N TYR A 33 16.04 5.95 -11.66
CA TYR A 33 17.45 5.54 -11.75
C TYR A 33 17.99 5.48 -13.18
N ASN A 34 17.23 5.99 -14.15
CA ASN A 34 17.59 6.01 -15.58
C ASN A 34 18.00 4.62 -16.10
N ILE A 35 17.20 3.61 -15.79
CA ILE A 35 17.39 2.22 -16.24
C ILE A 35 16.40 1.92 -17.36
N ASP A 36 16.91 1.60 -18.55
CA ASP A 36 16.06 1.22 -19.69
C ASP A 36 15.58 -0.22 -19.59
N VAL A 37 14.26 -0.44 -19.50
CA VAL A 37 13.62 -1.77 -19.32
C VAL A 37 12.99 -2.21 -20.64
N ARG A 38 13.82 -2.51 -21.66
CA ARG A 38 13.36 -2.90 -23.03
C ARG A 38 14.00 -4.17 -23.55
N GLU A 39 15.05 -4.69 -22.92
CA GLU A 39 15.71 -5.93 -23.35
C GLU A 39 14.75 -7.11 -23.17
N LYS A 40 14.48 -7.86 -24.25
CA LYS A 40 13.65 -9.07 -24.18
C LYS A 40 14.50 -10.26 -23.76
N ALA A 41 14.32 -10.76 -22.56
CA ALA A 41 15.02 -11.94 -22.04
C ALA A 41 14.15 -12.66 -20.99
N HIS A 42 14.31 -13.97 -20.87
CA HIS A 42 13.67 -14.78 -19.82
C HIS A 42 12.14 -14.58 -19.72
N LYS A 43 11.47 -14.47 -20.86
CA LYS A 43 10.03 -14.15 -20.93
C LYS A 43 9.65 -12.85 -20.23
N ALA A 44 10.55 -11.87 -20.19
CA ALA A 44 10.37 -10.55 -19.59
C ALA A 44 10.93 -9.44 -20.48
N LEU A 45 10.51 -8.21 -20.21
CA LEU A 45 11.31 -7.03 -20.50
C LEU A 45 12.21 -6.77 -19.28
N ILE A 46 13.50 -6.67 -19.52
CA ILE A 46 14.47 -6.42 -18.45
C ILE A 46 15.29 -5.16 -18.72
N GLY A 47 15.78 -4.57 -17.63
CA GLY A 47 16.76 -3.48 -17.66
C GLY A 47 17.82 -3.73 -16.61
N LYS A 48 19.09 -3.65 -17.00
CA LYS A 48 20.24 -3.79 -16.12
C LYS A 48 20.74 -2.42 -15.68
N GLY A 49 21.00 -2.23 -14.41
CA GLY A 49 21.43 -0.95 -13.89
C GLY A 49 22.06 -1.03 -12.50
N VAL A 50 22.20 0.14 -11.90
CA VAL A 50 22.75 0.30 -10.56
C VAL A 50 21.83 1.19 -9.75
N ILE A 51 21.47 0.77 -8.54
CA ILE A 51 20.74 1.57 -7.56
C ILE A 51 21.64 1.75 -6.36
N GLU A 52 22.04 3.01 -6.08
CA GLU A 52 22.90 3.36 -4.95
C GLU A 52 24.13 2.43 -4.81
N GLY A 53 24.84 2.18 -5.93
CA GLY A 53 26.03 1.32 -5.97
C GLY A 53 25.77 -0.19 -6.07
N GLN A 54 24.53 -0.66 -5.96
CA GLN A 54 24.17 -2.07 -6.06
C GLN A 54 23.69 -2.43 -7.47
N LYS A 55 24.24 -3.51 -8.05
CA LYS A 55 23.78 -4.02 -9.35
C LYS A 55 22.37 -4.59 -9.22
N VAL A 56 21.48 -4.17 -10.11
CA VAL A 56 20.09 -4.60 -10.16
C VAL A 56 19.65 -4.99 -11.57
N ILE A 57 18.67 -5.87 -11.64
CA ILE A 57 17.89 -6.17 -12.84
C ILE A 57 16.44 -5.81 -12.52
N LEU A 58 15.89 -4.84 -13.25
CA LEU A 58 14.48 -4.55 -13.25
C LEU A 58 13.80 -5.47 -14.27
N ALA A 59 12.66 -6.06 -13.92
CA ALA A 59 11.97 -7.00 -14.80
C ALA A 59 10.47 -6.77 -14.81
N LYS A 60 9.88 -6.81 -16.01
CA LYS A 60 8.43 -6.88 -16.26
C LYS A 60 8.15 -8.17 -17.02
N PRO A 61 7.69 -9.26 -16.36
CA PRO A 61 7.33 -10.51 -17.03
C PRO A 61 6.35 -10.26 -18.18
N GLN A 62 6.63 -10.83 -19.34
CA GLN A 62 5.77 -10.74 -20.53
C GLN A 62 4.89 -11.97 -20.69
N THR A 63 4.73 -12.73 -19.62
CA THR A 63 3.73 -13.78 -19.44
C THR A 63 2.44 -13.16 -18.94
N TYR A 64 1.30 -13.89 -19.11
CA TYR A 64 0.12 -13.50 -18.34
C TYR A 64 0.33 -13.75 -16.84
N MET A 65 -0.46 -13.06 -16.01
CA MET A 65 -0.30 -13.06 -14.56
C MET A 65 -0.21 -14.45 -13.94
N ASN A 66 -1.09 -15.36 -14.35
CA ASN A 66 -1.17 -16.74 -13.83
C ASN A 66 0.03 -17.64 -14.19
N VAL A 67 0.92 -17.19 -15.08
CA VAL A 67 2.15 -17.90 -15.49
C VAL A 67 3.42 -17.07 -15.24
N SER A 68 3.34 -16.03 -14.40
CA SER A 68 4.49 -15.18 -14.04
C SER A 68 5.66 -15.96 -13.47
N GLY A 69 5.42 -17.09 -12.81
CA GLY A 69 6.44 -17.95 -12.24
C GLY A 69 7.44 -18.51 -13.25
N GLU A 70 7.02 -18.71 -14.52
CA GLU A 70 7.92 -19.18 -15.58
C GLU A 70 9.03 -18.16 -15.86
N SER A 71 8.69 -16.88 -15.95
CA SER A 71 9.65 -15.80 -16.17
C SER A 71 10.56 -15.61 -14.95
N ILE A 72 9.97 -15.57 -13.75
CA ILE A 72 10.74 -15.37 -12.50
C ILE A 72 11.71 -16.54 -12.27
N ARG A 73 11.28 -17.78 -12.49
CA ARG A 73 12.16 -18.95 -12.39
C ARG A 73 13.33 -18.88 -13.38
N ALA A 74 13.07 -18.55 -14.63
CA ALA A 74 14.10 -18.40 -15.66
C ALA A 74 15.12 -17.30 -15.31
N LEU A 75 14.67 -16.17 -14.73
CA LEU A 75 15.55 -15.09 -14.26
C LEU A 75 16.41 -15.55 -13.08
N VAL A 76 15.81 -16.16 -12.06
CA VAL A 76 16.52 -16.65 -10.87
C VAL A 76 17.59 -17.68 -11.24
N ASP A 77 17.25 -18.63 -12.09
CA ASP A 77 18.18 -19.69 -12.52
C ASP A 77 19.35 -19.16 -13.36
N TYR A 78 19.05 -18.23 -14.28
CA TYR A 78 20.08 -17.68 -15.16
C TYR A 78 21.08 -16.79 -14.40
N TYR A 79 20.57 -15.89 -13.55
CA TYR A 79 21.41 -14.95 -12.80
C TYR A 79 21.94 -15.53 -11.47
N LYS A 80 21.48 -16.73 -11.10
CA LYS A 80 21.90 -17.48 -9.89
C LYS A 80 21.83 -16.63 -8.62
N ILE A 81 20.75 -15.88 -8.47
CA ILE A 81 20.53 -15.05 -7.27
C ILE A 81 19.99 -15.88 -6.10
N ALA A 82 20.30 -15.45 -4.89
CA ALA A 82 19.69 -15.98 -3.68
C ALA A 82 18.24 -15.48 -3.53
N GLN A 83 17.43 -16.20 -2.74
CA GLN A 83 16.01 -15.83 -2.55
C GLN A 83 15.83 -14.45 -1.91
N GLU A 84 16.76 -14.05 -1.05
CA GLU A 84 16.78 -12.76 -0.38
C GLU A 84 17.04 -11.60 -1.35
N GLU A 85 17.64 -11.90 -2.50
CA GLU A 85 17.93 -10.93 -3.56
C GLU A 85 16.78 -10.77 -4.57
N LEU A 86 15.69 -11.56 -4.40
CA LEU A 86 14.48 -11.46 -5.22
C LEU A 86 13.44 -10.56 -4.55
N ILE A 87 13.02 -9.51 -5.25
CA ILE A 87 11.97 -8.57 -4.81
C ILE A 87 10.83 -8.64 -5.83
N ILE A 88 9.63 -9.00 -5.37
CA ILE A 88 8.42 -9.06 -6.21
C ILE A 88 7.46 -7.94 -5.81
N ILE A 89 7.04 -7.14 -6.78
CA ILE A 89 6.10 -6.02 -6.61
C ILE A 89 4.78 -6.38 -7.29
N PHE A 90 3.66 -6.26 -6.58
CA PHE A 90 2.34 -6.65 -7.08
C PHE A 90 1.22 -5.93 -6.34
N ASP A 91 0.02 -5.95 -6.92
CA ASP A 91 -1.19 -5.37 -6.35
C ASP A 91 -1.74 -6.16 -5.16
N ASP A 92 -2.31 -5.46 -4.19
CA ASP A 92 -2.98 -6.06 -3.02
C ASP A 92 -4.30 -5.35 -2.75
N ILE A 93 -5.40 -6.09 -2.87
CA ILE A 93 -6.76 -5.59 -2.63
C ILE A 93 -7.09 -5.37 -1.15
N SER A 94 -6.28 -5.88 -0.23
CA SER A 94 -6.48 -5.70 1.21
C SER A 94 -5.85 -4.42 1.78
N LEU A 95 -5.16 -3.67 0.93
CA LEU A 95 -4.55 -2.39 1.26
C LEU A 95 -5.24 -1.27 0.49
N GLU A 96 -5.52 -0.17 1.17
CA GLU A 96 -6.11 1.01 0.54
C GLU A 96 -5.21 1.60 -0.55
N PRO A 97 -5.78 2.25 -1.58
CA PRO A 97 -5.02 3.00 -2.56
C PRO A 97 -4.05 4.00 -1.89
N GLY A 98 -2.84 4.08 -2.40
CA GLY A 98 -1.80 4.93 -1.80
C GLY A 98 -0.96 4.25 -0.73
N GLN A 99 -1.39 3.10 -0.22
CA GLN A 99 -0.64 2.31 0.76
C GLN A 99 0.20 1.23 0.09
N PHE A 100 1.28 0.84 0.74
CA PHE A 100 2.02 -0.35 0.36
C PHE A 100 2.62 -1.02 1.59
N ARG A 101 3.05 -2.25 1.45
CA ARG A 101 3.62 -3.03 2.55
C ARG A 101 4.72 -3.97 2.09
N ILE A 102 5.82 -3.98 2.81
CA ILE A 102 6.95 -4.90 2.59
C ILE A 102 6.75 -6.15 3.45
N ARG A 103 7.00 -7.33 2.87
CA ARG A 103 7.01 -8.62 3.57
C ARG A 103 8.15 -9.49 3.03
N LYS A 104 8.87 -10.20 3.89
CA LYS A 104 9.95 -11.13 3.50
C LYS A 104 9.43 -12.47 3.02
N LYS A 105 8.22 -12.86 3.47
CA LYS A 105 7.55 -14.12 3.14
C LYS A 105 6.04 -14.03 3.26
N GLY A 106 5.33 -15.03 2.75
CA GLY A 106 3.88 -15.17 2.91
C GLY A 106 3.23 -16.03 1.84
N SER A 107 1.98 -16.42 2.05
CA SER A 107 1.17 -17.14 1.06
C SER A 107 0.82 -16.26 -0.15
N ALA A 108 0.17 -16.86 -1.13
CA ALA A 108 -0.27 -16.14 -2.33
C ALA A 108 -1.40 -15.12 -2.07
N GLY A 109 -2.18 -15.29 -0.98
CA GLY A 109 -3.28 -14.38 -0.66
C GLY A 109 -4.32 -14.23 -1.76
N GLY A 110 -4.53 -15.27 -2.59
CA GLY A 110 -5.44 -15.23 -3.74
C GLY A 110 -4.82 -14.66 -5.02
N HIS A 111 -3.63 -14.05 -4.96
CA HIS A 111 -3.02 -13.42 -6.13
C HIS A 111 -2.39 -14.45 -7.07
N ASN A 112 -2.92 -14.59 -8.31
CA ASN A 112 -2.52 -15.63 -9.26
C ASN A 112 -1.04 -15.57 -9.65
N GLY A 113 -0.45 -14.40 -9.80
CA GLY A 113 0.97 -14.24 -10.10
C GLY A 113 1.85 -14.77 -8.97
N ILE A 114 1.53 -14.47 -7.72
CA ILE A 114 2.26 -14.98 -6.55
C ILE A 114 2.07 -16.49 -6.41
N LYS A 115 0.86 -17.01 -6.66
CA LYS A 115 0.61 -18.46 -6.69
C LYS A 115 1.51 -19.17 -7.71
N SER A 116 1.62 -18.60 -8.91
CA SER A 116 2.50 -19.11 -9.97
C SER A 116 3.97 -19.07 -9.57
N ILE A 117 4.45 -17.97 -8.99
CA ILE A 117 5.84 -17.84 -8.53
C ILE A 117 6.16 -18.86 -7.45
N ILE A 118 5.31 -19.03 -6.44
CA ILE A 118 5.49 -20.02 -5.37
C ILE A 118 5.58 -21.44 -5.96
N ALA A 119 4.70 -21.78 -6.90
CA ALA A 119 4.70 -23.09 -7.55
C ALA A 119 6.00 -23.37 -8.32
N HIS A 120 6.55 -22.35 -9.02
CA HIS A 120 7.78 -22.52 -9.81
C HIS A 120 9.05 -22.47 -8.97
N LEU A 121 9.11 -21.65 -7.93
CA LEU A 121 10.27 -21.54 -7.06
C LEU A 121 10.30 -22.62 -5.96
N GLY A 122 9.15 -23.22 -5.63
CA GLY A 122 9.01 -24.17 -4.53
C GLY A 122 9.13 -23.55 -3.14
N THR A 123 9.04 -22.23 -3.02
CA THR A 123 9.19 -21.49 -1.76
C THR A 123 8.28 -20.28 -1.67
N GLN A 124 8.00 -19.87 -0.44
CA GLN A 124 7.30 -18.62 -0.11
C GLN A 124 8.26 -17.55 0.44
N GLU A 125 9.54 -17.84 0.53
CA GLU A 125 10.55 -17.00 1.18
C GLU A 125 11.26 -16.12 0.16
N PHE A 126 10.59 -15.08 -0.31
CA PHE A 126 11.14 -14.00 -1.12
C PHE A 126 10.50 -12.67 -0.72
N THR A 127 11.25 -11.58 -0.87
CA THR A 127 10.78 -10.25 -0.48
C THR A 127 9.69 -9.75 -1.42
N ARG A 128 8.66 -9.12 -0.85
CA ARG A 128 7.47 -8.63 -1.53
C ARG A 128 7.19 -7.18 -1.16
N ILE A 129 6.82 -6.40 -2.17
CA ILE A 129 6.21 -5.09 -1.99
C ILE A 129 4.77 -5.22 -2.50
N LYS A 130 3.81 -5.18 -1.60
CA LYS A 130 2.38 -5.23 -1.86
C LYS A 130 1.89 -3.80 -2.04
N VAL A 131 1.39 -3.45 -3.20
CA VAL A 131 0.86 -2.11 -3.51
C VAL A 131 -0.66 -2.15 -3.39
N GLY A 132 -1.22 -1.33 -2.51
CA GLY A 132 -2.65 -1.25 -2.27
C GLY A 132 -3.40 -0.68 -3.46
N VAL A 133 -4.43 -1.41 -3.88
CA VAL A 133 -5.33 -1.00 -4.99
C VAL A 133 -6.78 -0.89 -4.54
N GLY A 134 -7.03 -1.08 -3.23
CA GLY A 134 -8.36 -1.00 -2.63
C GLY A 134 -9.15 -2.30 -2.70
N GLU A 135 -10.17 -2.39 -1.87
CA GLU A 135 -11.07 -3.53 -1.83
C GLU A 135 -12.07 -3.47 -3.00
N LYS A 136 -12.36 -4.62 -3.60
CA LYS A 136 -13.35 -4.69 -4.66
C LYS A 136 -14.76 -4.40 -4.13
N PRO A 137 -15.61 -3.71 -4.89
CA PRO A 137 -17.02 -3.56 -4.55
C PRO A 137 -17.71 -4.92 -4.33
N PRO A 138 -18.63 -5.06 -3.36
CA PRO A 138 -19.20 -6.35 -2.98
C PRO A 138 -19.82 -7.17 -4.12
N LYS A 139 -20.40 -6.53 -5.13
CA LYS A 139 -21.08 -7.16 -6.26
C LYS A 139 -20.21 -7.36 -7.49
N MET A 140 -18.95 -6.89 -7.48
CA MET A 140 -18.06 -6.98 -8.63
C MET A 140 -17.25 -8.29 -8.57
N ASP A 141 -16.99 -8.89 -9.72
CA ASP A 141 -16.02 -9.99 -9.83
C ASP A 141 -14.60 -9.47 -9.55
N LEU A 142 -13.76 -10.31 -8.92
CA LEU A 142 -12.41 -9.91 -8.57
C LEU A 142 -11.55 -9.67 -9.81
N ALA A 143 -11.69 -10.51 -10.83
CA ALA A 143 -10.93 -10.36 -12.08
C ALA A 143 -11.30 -9.06 -12.79
N ASP A 144 -12.58 -8.72 -12.87
CA ASP A 144 -13.06 -7.48 -13.46
C ASP A 144 -12.52 -6.26 -12.71
N TYR A 145 -12.48 -6.32 -11.37
CA TYR A 145 -11.95 -5.24 -10.54
C TYR A 145 -10.46 -4.99 -10.78
N VAL A 146 -9.63 -6.03 -10.70
CA VAL A 146 -8.17 -5.87 -10.84
C VAL A 146 -7.74 -5.60 -12.28
N LEU A 147 -8.52 -6.04 -13.28
CA LEU A 147 -8.32 -5.70 -14.69
C LEU A 147 -8.92 -4.33 -15.06
N GLY A 148 -9.65 -3.70 -14.14
CA GLY A 148 -10.14 -2.33 -14.28
C GLY A 148 -9.02 -1.31 -14.07
N ARG A 149 -9.14 -0.14 -14.76
CA ARG A 149 -8.23 0.99 -14.60
C ARG A 149 -8.51 1.74 -13.30
N PHE A 150 -7.52 2.47 -12.81
CA PHE A 150 -7.70 3.41 -11.69
C PHE A 150 -8.64 4.54 -12.09
N LEU A 151 -9.54 4.92 -11.17
CA LEU A 151 -10.40 6.07 -11.34
C LEU A 151 -9.56 7.35 -11.40
N LYS A 152 -10.11 8.40 -12.01
CA LYS A 152 -9.37 9.66 -12.20
C LYS A 152 -8.92 10.26 -10.87
N GLU A 153 -9.76 10.18 -9.86
CA GLU A 153 -9.47 10.64 -8.50
C GLU A 153 -8.41 9.79 -7.77
N GLU A 154 -8.18 8.54 -8.18
CA GLU A 154 -7.16 7.66 -7.61
C GLU A 154 -5.78 7.86 -8.24
N GLN A 155 -5.69 8.42 -9.44
CA GLN A 155 -4.47 8.42 -10.26
C GLN A 155 -3.29 9.11 -9.58
N ASP A 156 -3.50 10.28 -8.98
CA ASP A 156 -2.42 11.02 -8.30
C ASP A 156 -1.95 10.27 -7.04
N THR A 157 -2.89 9.72 -6.27
CA THR A 157 -2.59 8.89 -5.10
C THR A 157 -1.80 7.64 -5.48
N MET A 158 -2.19 6.99 -6.56
CA MET A 158 -1.51 5.79 -7.04
C MET A 158 -0.14 6.09 -7.63
N LYS A 159 0.02 7.19 -8.36
CA LYS A 159 1.33 7.64 -8.84
C LYS A 159 2.31 7.81 -7.67
N GLN A 160 1.89 8.49 -6.62
CA GLN A 160 2.70 8.66 -5.41
C GLN A 160 2.98 7.31 -4.72
N ALA A 161 2.02 6.37 -4.73
CA ALA A 161 2.22 5.03 -4.19
C ALA A 161 3.29 4.25 -4.96
N PHE A 162 3.30 4.33 -6.30
CA PHE A 162 4.34 3.69 -7.12
C PHE A 162 5.72 4.29 -6.87
N GLU A 163 5.84 5.62 -6.77
CA GLU A 163 7.08 6.31 -6.42
C GLU A 163 7.59 5.91 -5.03
N ASN A 164 6.72 5.83 -4.04
CA ASN A 164 7.04 5.40 -2.68
C ASN A 164 7.45 3.92 -2.63
N ALA A 165 6.74 3.04 -3.34
CA ALA A 165 7.08 1.62 -3.46
C ALA A 165 8.43 1.42 -4.18
N ALA A 166 8.73 2.23 -5.19
CA ALA A 166 10.04 2.27 -5.85
C ALA A 166 11.14 2.70 -4.87
N GLY A 167 10.89 3.72 -4.03
CA GLY A 167 11.78 4.11 -2.93
C GLY A 167 12.01 2.97 -1.93
N ALA A 168 10.96 2.24 -1.59
CA ALA A 168 11.06 1.08 -0.71
C ALA A 168 11.89 -0.06 -1.33
N ALA A 169 11.75 -0.31 -2.64
CA ALA A 169 12.59 -1.28 -3.36
C ALA A 169 14.07 -0.88 -3.32
N ALA A 170 14.37 0.39 -3.53
CA ALA A 170 15.74 0.90 -3.42
C ALA A 170 16.30 0.75 -1.99
N ALA A 171 15.48 1.02 -0.96
CA ALA A 171 15.90 0.83 0.44
C ALA A 171 16.16 -0.65 0.77
N ILE A 172 15.39 -1.59 0.21
CA ILE A 172 15.66 -3.04 0.38
C ILE A 172 17.02 -3.39 -0.20
N VAL A 173 17.32 -2.88 -1.40
CA VAL A 173 18.60 -3.15 -2.10
C VAL A 173 19.81 -2.61 -1.33
N THR A 174 19.68 -1.45 -0.68
CA THR A 174 20.79 -0.74 -0.02
C THR A 174 20.95 -1.06 1.45
N GLN A 175 19.84 -1.28 2.18
CA GLN A 175 19.82 -1.40 3.63
C GLN A 175 19.30 -2.76 4.10
N GLY A 176 18.79 -3.58 3.18
CA GLY A 176 18.16 -4.86 3.47
C GLY A 176 16.67 -4.74 3.81
N ALA A 177 15.98 -5.87 3.70
CA ALA A 177 14.52 -5.93 3.85
C ALA A 177 14.04 -5.53 5.26
N ASP A 178 14.77 -5.89 6.32
CA ASP A 178 14.35 -5.58 7.70
C ASP A 178 14.41 -4.08 7.99
N ALA A 179 15.48 -3.40 7.56
CA ALA A 179 15.61 -1.95 7.70
C ALA A 179 14.52 -1.21 6.89
N ALA A 180 14.30 -1.64 5.65
CA ALA A 180 13.25 -1.08 4.81
C ALA A 180 11.84 -1.31 5.41
N MET A 181 11.56 -2.48 6.00
CA MET A 181 10.30 -2.74 6.70
C MET A 181 10.09 -1.81 7.89
N ASN A 182 11.12 -1.57 8.69
CA ASN A 182 11.06 -0.63 9.82
C ASN A 182 10.78 0.79 9.36
N LEU A 183 11.42 1.21 8.27
CA LEU A 183 11.27 2.55 7.72
C LEU A 183 9.87 2.77 7.11
N TYR A 184 9.40 1.84 6.30
CA TYR A 184 8.21 2.03 5.47
C TYR A 184 6.93 1.45 6.07
N ASN A 185 6.96 0.30 6.75
CA ASN A 185 5.75 -0.29 7.34
C ASN A 185 5.28 0.44 8.60
N GLY A 186 6.15 1.24 9.25
CA GLY A 186 5.86 1.98 10.49
C GLY A 186 5.30 3.39 10.30
N SER A 187 5.27 3.91 9.09
CA SER A 187 5.01 5.34 8.81
C SER A 187 3.59 5.83 9.10
N LYS A 188 2.61 4.93 9.32
CA LYS A 188 1.21 5.31 9.62
C LYS A 188 0.98 5.96 10.99
N LYS A 189 1.94 5.89 11.94
CA LYS A 189 1.76 6.49 13.28
C LYS A 189 2.17 7.96 13.39
N LYS A 190 2.80 8.54 12.37
CA LYS A 190 3.32 9.92 12.45
C LYS A 190 2.50 10.97 11.69
N SER A 191 1.68 10.61 10.72
CA SER A 191 0.88 11.58 9.96
C SER A 191 -0.44 11.99 10.61
N GLU A 192 -0.99 11.18 11.53
CA GLU A 192 -2.26 11.51 12.22
C GLU A 192 -2.08 12.32 13.51
N LYS A 193 -0.84 12.61 13.96
CA LYS A 193 -0.58 13.39 15.18
C LYS A 193 -0.17 14.85 14.95
N LYS A 194 -0.26 15.37 13.73
CA LYS A 194 0.16 16.77 13.44
C LYS A 194 -0.94 17.73 13.05
N THR A 195 -2.19 17.34 13.12
CA THR A 195 -3.32 18.25 12.91
C THR A 195 -4.36 18.08 14.00
N GLU A 196 -4.03 18.48 15.24
CA GLU A 196 -5.01 18.94 16.23
C GLU A 196 -4.24 19.57 17.41
N LYS A 197 -4.07 20.86 17.34
CA LYS A 197 -3.99 21.73 18.53
C LYS A 197 -4.86 22.93 18.23
N PRO A 198 -6.02 23.04 18.83
CA PRO A 198 -6.70 24.32 18.90
C PRO A 198 -5.98 25.20 19.94
N GLU A 199 -5.51 26.33 19.49
CA GLU A 199 -5.31 27.51 20.37
C GLU A 199 -6.70 27.98 20.81
N GLU A 200 -7.03 27.77 22.07
CA GLU A 200 -8.02 28.56 22.79
C GLU A 200 -7.88 28.24 24.28
N LYS A 201 -7.18 29.15 24.99
CA LYS A 201 -7.40 29.48 26.40
C LYS A 201 -6.50 30.64 26.79
N LYS A 202 -6.98 31.86 26.55
CA LYS A 202 -6.61 33.06 27.30
C LYS A 202 -7.67 34.12 27.05
N SER A 203 -8.69 34.12 27.86
CA SER A 203 -9.47 35.31 28.25
C SER A 203 -10.66 34.83 29.06
N GLU A 204 -10.51 34.85 30.41
CA GLU A 204 -11.58 35.03 31.39
C GLU A 204 -11.02 34.76 32.81
N GLU A 205 -10.17 35.64 33.22
CA GLU A 205 -9.95 35.92 34.65
C GLU A 205 -10.04 37.43 34.79
N LYS A 206 -11.26 37.93 35.09
CA LYS A 206 -11.55 39.19 35.78
C LYS A 206 -13.05 39.49 35.67
N LYS A 207 -13.78 39.05 36.68
CA LYS A 207 -14.98 39.66 37.25
C LYS A 207 -15.75 38.65 38.10
N ALA A 208 -15.33 38.54 39.34
CA ALA A 208 -16.17 38.04 40.41
C ALA A 208 -15.68 38.69 41.72
N GLU A 209 -16.20 39.89 41.95
CA GLU A 209 -16.32 40.49 43.29
C GLU A 209 -17.47 41.50 43.20
N GLU A 210 -18.31 41.37 44.20
CA GLU A 210 -19.45 42.26 44.58
C GLU A 210 -20.88 41.79 44.16
N LYS A 211 -21.56 41.15 45.06
CA LYS A 211 -22.57 41.67 45.95
C LYS A 211 -23.30 40.54 46.69
N THR A 212 -23.07 40.58 47.98
CA THR A 212 -23.88 39.98 49.05
C THR A 212 -25.21 40.69 49.21
N ALA A 213 -26.17 39.96 49.71
CA ALA A 213 -27.20 40.33 50.70
C ALA A 213 -28.67 40.13 50.26
N GLU A 214 -29.35 39.45 51.18
CA GLU A 214 -30.77 39.53 51.54
C GLU A 214 -31.81 38.93 50.53
N GLY A 215 -32.72 38.06 50.92
CA GLY A 215 -33.37 37.81 52.20
C GLY A 215 -34.55 36.83 51.98
N LYS A 216 -34.74 36.00 53.01
CA LYS A 216 -35.99 35.44 53.53
C LYS A 216 -36.99 34.65 52.68
N LYS A 217 -37.19 33.41 53.13
CA LYS A 217 -38.39 32.57 53.16
C LYS A 217 -39.69 33.32 53.64
N PRO A 218 -40.95 32.73 53.64
CA PRO A 218 -41.29 31.32 53.71
C PRO A 218 -42.62 30.89 52.99
N GLU A 219 -42.88 29.56 53.03
CA GLU A 219 -44.16 28.81 53.24
C GLU A 219 -45.35 29.04 52.28
N VAL A 220 -46.12 28.03 51.86
CA VAL A 220 -46.97 27.05 52.52
C VAL A 220 -47.84 26.27 51.52
N GLN A 221 -47.92 24.99 51.72
CA GLN A 221 -49.06 24.05 51.56
C GLN A 221 -49.65 23.62 50.17
N THR A 222 -49.56 22.32 50.07
CA THR A 222 -50.48 21.33 49.41
C THR A 222 -51.99 21.54 49.72
N PRO A 223 -52.99 20.87 49.19
CA PRO A 223 -52.99 19.56 48.54
C PRO A 223 -54.05 19.39 47.42
N GLY A 224 -54.13 18.20 46.86
CA GLY A 224 -55.45 17.65 46.53
C GLY A 224 -55.60 16.97 45.18
N THR A 225 -55.53 15.65 45.25
CA THR A 225 -56.53 14.64 44.82
C THR A 225 -57.11 14.68 43.41
N GLY A 226 -57.06 13.54 42.82
CA GLY A 226 -58.21 12.86 42.24
C GLY A 226 -57.92 12.31 40.84
N ALA A 227 -57.57 11.03 40.73
CA ALA A 227 -58.44 9.93 40.46
C ALA A 227 -59.03 9.89 39.03
N SER A 228 -58.76 8.77 38.40
CA SER A 228 -59.72 7.86 37.76
C SER A 228 -59.84 7.88 36.24
N SER A 229 -59.44 6.79 35.72
CA SER A 229 -60.11 5.75 34.91
C SER A 229 -60.34 5.97 33.43
N ALA A 230 -59.82 4.99 32.76
CA ALA A 230 -60.49 4.05 31.85
C ALA A 230 -60.99 4.59 30.48
N SER A 231 -60.45 4.10 29.50
CA SER A 231 -60.95 3.08 28.56
C SER A 231 -59.89 2.75 27.55
#